data_0a5c7303f78976e440e3532af71043cf
#
_entry.id   0a5c7303f78976e440e3532af71043cf
#
_cell.length_a   1.000
_cell.length_b   1.000
_cell.length_c   1.000
_cell.angle_alpha   90.00
_cell.angle_beta   90.00
_cell.angle_gamma   90.00
#
_symmetry.space_group_name_H-M   'P 1'
#
loop_
_entity.id
_entity.type
_entity.pdbx_description
1 polymer ?
#
loop_
_entity_poly.entity_id
_entity_poly.type
_entity_poly.pdbx_seq_one_letter_code
_entity_poly.pdbx_strand_id
1 'polypeptide(L)'
;VPFIKGVTEDLLNSKNLADFKGEYILNFARNGIVNMDTVYEMLDSDKLTGYISDFPDARQIAHPKILCLPHLGASTEEAEENCAVMAVEELRDYLEYGCVRNSVNFPPLDERPHSGVKSRVVVINEDVPNMIAEITKVIGSAGINISSFSNKSNGKIGYNLIDSESAIGDDIIELLSNLPKVIKVRVIHF
;
A
#
# COMPACT_ATOMS: atom_id res chain seq x y z
N VAL A 1 4.84 13.16 -3.17
CA VAL A 1 5.83 12.07 -3.00
C VAL A 1 5.69 11.53 -1.59
N PRO A 2 5.50 10.20 -1.37
CA PRO A 2 5.48 9.61 -0.04
C PRO A 2 6.89 9.61 0.59
N PHE A 3 6.95 9.63 1.94
CA PHE A 3 8.20 9.40 2.64
C PHE A 3 8.55 7.91 2.63
N ILE A 4 9.70 7.57 2.05
CA ILE A 4 10.25 6.21 2.03
C ILE A 4 11.70 6.30 2.51
N LYS A 5 11.98 5.71 3.67
CA LYS A 5 13.31 5.73 4.29
C LYS A 5 14.37 5.18 3.33
N GLY A 6 15.46 5.93 3.16
CA GLY A 6 16.56 5.57 2.25
C GLY A 6 16.26 5.76 0.75
N VAL A 7 15.04 6.23 0.38
CA VAL A 7 14.67 6.50 -1.03
C VAL A 7 14.26 7.96 -1.22
N THR A 8 13.28 8.44 -0.46
CA THR A 8 12.78 9.82 -0.53
C THR A 8 13.14 10.65 0.70
N GLU A 9 13.78 10.02 1.68
CA GLU A 9 14.39 10.70 2.82
C GLU A 9 15.47 11.64 2.32
N ASP A 10 15.47 12.91 2.78
CA ASP A 10 16.39 13.94 2.33
C ASP A 10 16.51 14.04 0.79
N LEU A 11 15.38 13.83 0.08
CA LEU A 11 15.33 13.94 -1.38
C LEU A 11 15.82 15.33 -1.85
N LEU A 12 15.44 16.40 -1.13
CA LEU A 12 15.99 17.72 -1.32
C LEU A 12 17.05 17.98 -0.25
N ASN A 13 18.31 18.04 -0.68
CA ASN A 13 19.49 18.18 0.17
C ASN A 13 20.55 19.12 -0.45
N SER A 14 21.65 19.36 0.22
CA SER A 14 22.71 20.28 -0.20
C SER A 14 23.28 19.97 -1.59
N LYS A 15 23.29 18.69 -1.99
CA LYS A 15 23.85 18.26 -3.28
C LYS A 15 22.94 18.65 -4.44
N ASN A 16 21.65 18.36 -4.34
CA ASN A 16 20.72 18.64 -5.44
C ASN A 16 20.09 20.04 -5.40
N LEU A 17 20.24 20.75 -4.29
CA LEU A 17 19.90 22.17 -4.15
C LEU A 17 21.08 23.13 -4.43
N ALA A 18 22.29 22.60 -4.74
CA ALA A 18 23.47 23.42 -4.97
C ALA A 18 23.25 24.47 -6.08
N ASP A 19 22.64 24.05 -7.18
CA ASP A 19 22.34 24.89 -8.36
C ASP A 19 20.88 25.37 -8.41
N PHE A 20 20.16 25.28 -7.31
CA PHE A 20 18.78 25.72 -7.24
C PHE A 20 18.66 27.23 -7.50
N LYS A 21 17.80 27.61 -8.46
CA LYS A 21 17.57 29.01 -8.88
C LYS A 21 16.24 29.59 -8.42
N GLY A 22 15.42 28.77 -7.75
CA GLY A 22 14.12 29.21 -7.24
C GLY A 22 14.28 30.08 -5.99
N GLU A 23 13.32 30.92 -5.75
CA GLU A 23 13.26 31.79 -4.57
C GLU A 23 12.60 31.10 -3.37
N TYR A 24 11.71 30.15 -3.61
CA TYR A 24 10.92 29.47 -2.59
C TYR A 24 10.95 27.96 -2.77
N ILE A 25 10.91 27.23 -1.65
CA ILE A 25 10.65 25.79 -1.60
C ILE A 25 9.34 25.59 -0.85
N LEU A 26 8.42 24.82 -1.45
CA LEU A 26 7.14 24.44 -0.87
C LEU A 26 7.14 22.93 -0.64
N ASN A 27 6.89 22.51 0.61
CA ASN A 27 6.76 21.11 0.97
C ASN A 27 5.40 20.83 1.59
N PHE A 28 4.47 20.35 0.77
CA PHE A 28 3.17 19.81 1.18
C PHE A 28 3.11 18.29 1.01
N ALA A 29 4.26 17.64 0.90
CA ALA A 29 4.33 16.21 0.68
C ALA A 29 4.42 15.41 1.99
N ARG A 30 5.58 15.42 2.65
CA ARG A 30 5.79 14.78 3.97
C ARG A 30 7.00 15.39 4.67
N ASN A 31 7.01 15.28 6.00
CA ASN A 31 8.21 15.59 6.78
C ASN A 31 9.35 14.62 6.42
N GLY A 32 10.61 15.10 6.50
CA GLY A 32 11.81 14.30 6.21
C GLY A 32 12.15 14.12 4.71
N ILE A 33 11.35 14.67 3.79
CA ILE A 33 11.67 14.69 2.35
C ILE A 33 12.68 15.80 2.05
N VAL A 34 12.62 16.87 2.78
CA VAL A 34 13.52 18.02 2.64
C VAL A 34 14.50 18.03 3.82
N ASN A 35 15.79 18.09 3.53
CA ASN A 35 16.81 18.27 4.55
C ASN A 35 16.75 19.69 5.10
N MET A 36 16.26 19.83 6.32
CA MET A 36 16.01 21.13 6.92
C MET A 36 17.27 21.90 7.27
N ASP A 37 18.39 21.23 7.57
CA ASP A 37 19.66 21.94 7.83
C ASP A 37 20.13 22.64 6.54
N THR A 38 20.00 21.99 5.38
CA THR A 38 20.26 22.63 4.09
C THR A 38 19.35 23.83 3.84
N VAL A 39 18.05 23.72 4.17
CA VAL A 39 17.09 24.83 4.01
C VAL A 39 17.48 26.00 4.91
N TYR A 40 17.83 25.75 6.16
CA TYR A 40 18.28 26.81 7.08
C TYR A 40 19.53 27.53 6.56
N GLU A 41 20.54 26.79 6.11
CA GLU A 41 21.74 27.37 5.50
C GLU A 41 21.44 28.27 4.29
N MET A 42 20.50 27.84 3.44
CA MET A 42 20.09 28.62 2.27
C MET A 42 19.27 29.86 2.65
N LEU A 43 18.41 29.80 3.67
CA LEU A 43 17.65 30.94 4.19
C LEU A 43 18.55 31.97 4.88
N ASP A 44 19.54 31.49 5.65
CA ASP A 44 20.50 32.35 6.40
C ASP A 44 21.48 33.03 5.45
N SER A 45 21.82 32.38 4.32
CA SER A 45 22.72 32.93 3.29
C SER A 45 22.00 33.73 2.20
N ASP A 46 20.71 33.98 2.32
CA ASP A 46 19.86 34.65 1.32
C ASP A 46 19.82 33.99 -0.07
N LYS A 47 20.20 32.72 -0.16
CA LYS A 47 20.05 31.91 -1.36
C LYS A 47 18.61 31.45 -1.58
N LEU A 48 17.82 31.41 -0.50
CA LEU A 48 16.40 31.11 -0.50
C LEU A 48 15.64 32.23 0.19
N THR A 49 14.61 32.73 -0.46
CA THR A 49 13.77 33.81 0.09
C THR A 49 12.82 33.29 1.16
N GLY A 50 12.30 32.07 0.99
CA GLY A 50 11.42 31.47 1.97
C GLY A 50 11.16 29.98 1.78
N TYR A 51 10.75 29.34 2.87
CA TYR A 51 10.29 27.95 2.90
C TYR A 51 8.84 27.88 3.41
N ILE A 52 8.00 27.09 2.77
CA ILE A 52 6.59 26.95 3.11
C ILE A 52 6.29 25.49 3.32
N SER A 53 5.70 25.14 4.46
CA SER A 53 5.37 23.74 4.77
C SER A 53 4.17 23.62 5.70
N ASP A 54 3.45 22.52 5.55
CA ASP A 54 2.38 22.11 6.47
C ASP A 54 2.81 20.98 7.44
N PHE A 55 4.14 20.82 7.62
CA PHE A 55 4.78 19.91 8.60
C PHE A 55 5.67 20.69 9.58
N PRO A 56 5.11 21.65 10.34
CA PRO A 56 5.91 22.54 11.18
C PRO A 56 6.49 21.82 12.40
N ASP A 57 7.73 22.17 12.72
CA ASP A 57 8.35 21.92 14.03
C ASP A 57 8.62 23.24 14.76
N ALA A 58 9.09 23.17 16.01
CA ALA A 58 9.32 24.35 16.82
C ALA A 58 10.39 25.31 16.24
N ARG A 59 11.42 24.78 15.57
CA ARG A 59 12.49 25.57 14.95
C ARG A 59 11.98 26.27 13.69
N GLN A 60 11.17 25.58 12.89
CA GLN A 60 10.53 26.14 11.71
C GLN A 60 9.59 27.29 12.07
N ILE A 61 8.74 27.10 13.10
CA ILE A 61 7.80 28.14 13.57
C ILE A 61 8.52 29.40 14.04
N ALA A 62 9.70 29.25 14.64
CA ALA A 62 10.50 30.37 15.14
C ALA A 62 11.28 31.11 14.04
N HIS A 63 11.39 30.57 12.84
CA HIS A 63 12.22 31.15 11.78
C HIS A 63 11.47 32.18 10.94
N PRO A 64 11.96 33.44 10.80
CA PRO A 64 11.20 34.54 10.18
C PRO A 64 10.94 34.38 8.67
N LYS A 65 11.72 33.52 7.97
CA LYS A 65 11.57 33.25 6.54
C LYS A 65 10.84 31.93 6.26
N ILE A 66 10.25 31.31 7.29
CA ILE A 66 9.49 30.07 7.14
C ILE A 66 8.00 30.34 7.41
N LEU A 67 7.16 30.01 6.44
CA LEU A 67 5.71 30.06 6.60
C LEU A 67 5.20 28.66 6.94
N CYS A 68 4.73 28.47 8.16
CA CYS A 68 4.13 27.24 8.63
C CYS A 68 2.61 27.29 8.46
N LEU A 69 2.05 26.28 7.82
CA LEU A 69 0.60 26.12 7.62
C LEU A 69 0.10 24.90 8.41
N PRO A 70 -1.18 24.87 8.79
CA PRO A 70 -1.77 23.66 9.33
C PRO A 70 -1.90 22.60 8.23
N HIS A 71 -1.69 21.31 8.60
CA HIS A 71 -1.78 20.17 7.67
C HIS A 71 -3.25 19.79 7.43
N LEU A 72 -3.95 20.50 6.56
CA LEU A 72 -5.38 20.36 6.29
C LEU A 72 -5.71 19.92 4.85
N GLY A 73 -4.73 19.46 4.09
CA GLY A 73 -4.93 19.14 2.67
C GLY A 73 -5.97 18.04 2.39
N ALA A 74 -6.20 17.14 3.35
CA ALA A 74 -7.23 16.09 3.27
C ALA A 74 -8.38 16.30 4.28
N SER A 75 -8.46 17.44 4.94
CA SER A 75 -9.46 17.75 5.99
C SER A 75 -10.56 18.68 5.48
N THR A 76 -10.96 18.52 4.23
CA THR A 76 -12.20 19.12 3.71
C THR A 76 -13.34 18.12 3.88
N GLU A 77 -14.56 18.60 4.07
CA GLU A 77 -15.77 17.75 4.20
C GLU A 77 -15.87 16.74 3.06
N GLU A 78 -15.66 17.18 1.83
CA GLU A 78 -15.65 16.30 0.64
C GLU A 78 -14.53 15.26 0.69
N ALA A 79 -13.33 15.62 1.13
CA ALA A 79 -12.21 14.69 1.22
C ALA A 79 -12.45 13.62 2.30
N GLU A 80 -12.97 14.01 3.46
CA GLU A 80 -13.29 13.08 4.55
C GLU A 80 -14.42 12.12 4.15
N GLU A 81 -15.48 12.60 3.50
CA GLU A 81 -16.56 11.76 2.99
C GLU A 81 -16.05 10.76 1.94
N ASN A 82 -15.27 11.23 0.95
CA ASN A 82 -14.69 10.36 -0.07
C ASN A 82 -13.75 9.31 0.53
N CYS A 83 -12.92 9.68 1.50
CA CYS A 83 -12.05 8.73 2.19
C CYS A 83 -12.85 7.65 2.94
N ALA A 84 -13.93 8.04 3.62
CA ALA A 84 -14.77 7.10 4.34
C ALA A 84 -15.47 6.11 3.38
N VAL A 85 -16.05 6.61 2.27
CA VAL A 85 -16.70 5.80 1.24
C VAL A 85 -15.71 4.82 0.62
N MET A 86 -14.54 5.31 0.19
CA MET A 86 -13.49 4.48 -0.42
C MET A 86 -13.01 3.38 0.54
N ALA A 87 -12.76 3.72 1.81
CA ALA A 87 -12.31 2.74 2.80
C ALA A 87 -13.34 1.64 3.03
N VAL A 88 -14.63 1.98 3.09
CA VAL A 88 -15.71 1.00 3.25
C VAL A 88 -15.84 0.11 2.02
N GLU A 89 -15.77 0.68 0.82
CA GLU A 89 -15.83 -0.08 -0.44
C GLU A 89 -14.65 -1.06 -0.57
N GLU A 90 -13.44 -0.62 -0.28
CA GLU A 90 -12.25 -1.48 -0.33
C GLU A 90 -12.32 -2.61 0.71
N LEU A 91 -12.78 -2.30 1.93
CA LEU A 91 -12.98 -3.30 2.97
C LEU A 91 -14.06 -4.31 2.57
N ARG A 92 -15.19 -3.86 2.03
CA ARG A 92 -16.25 -4.73 1.51
C ARG A 92 -15.72 -5.65 0.42
N ASP A 93 -15.01 -5.09 -0.57
CA ASP A 93 -14.45 -5.86 -1.68
C ASP A 93 -13.44 -6.91 -1.21
N TYR A 94 -12.65 -6.58 -0.19
CA TYR A 94 -11.76 -7.54 0.45
C TYR A 94 -12.54 -8.63 1.20
N LEU A 95 -13.55 -8.27 1.97
CA LEU A 95 -14.32 -9.23 2.77
C LEU A 95 -15.21 -10.14 1.91
N GLU A 96 -15.91 -9.57 0.93
CA GLU A 96 -16.90 -10.30 0.12
C GLU A 96 -16.26 -11.06 -1.05
N TYR A 97 -15.16 -10.53 -1.63
CA TYR A 97 -14.59 -11.09 -2.86
C TYR A 97 -13.10 -11.43 -2.76
N GLY A 98 -12.44 -11.06 -1.68
CA GLY A 98 -10.98 -11.20 -1.55
C GLY A 98 -10.19 -10.24 -2.44
N CYS A 99 -10.84 -9.24 -3.04
CA CYS A 99 -10.19 -8.26 -3.89
C CYS A 99 -9.32 -7.31 -3.06
N VAL A 100 -8.12 -6.98 -3.57
CA VAL A 100 -7.16 -6.10 -2.91
C VAL A 100 -6.90 -4.88 -3.78
N ARG A 101 -7.28 -3.69 -3.28
CA ARG A 101 -7.00 -2.40 -3.88
C ARG A 101 -6.30 -1.49 -2.85
N ASN A 102 -5.40 -0.65 -3.30
CA ASN A 102 -4.70 0.38 -2.50
C ASN A 102 -4.09 -0.13 -1.17
N SER A 103 -3.85 -1.44 -1.04
CA SER A 103 -3.26 -2.02 0.17
C SER A 103 -1.78 -1.69 0.29
N VAL A 104 -1.33 -1.33 1.49
CA VAL A 104 0.09 -1.17 1.81
C VAL A 104 0.77 -2.50 2.18
N ASN A 105 -0.01 -3.55 2.45
CA ASN A 105 0.48 -4.84 2.92
C ASN A 105 0.52 -5.90 1.81
N PHE A 106 -0.51 -5.95 0.98
CA PHE A 106 -0.71 -6.96 -0.05
C PHE A 106 -0.50 -6.40 -1.45
N PRO A 107 -0.05 -7.22 -2.41
CA PRO A 107 0.00 -6.82 -3.80
C PRO A 107 -1.42 -6.59 -4.34
N PRO A 108 -1.62 -5.62 -5.25
CA PRO A 108 -2.95 -5.35 -5.80
C PRO A 108 -3.43 -6.51 -6.66
N LEU A 109 -4.62 -7.02 -6.34
CA LEU A 109 -5.30 -8.09 -7.08
C LEU A 109 -6.82 -7.87 -6.99
N ASP A 110 -7.37 -7.15 -7.97
CA ASP A 110 -8.77 -6.76 -8.02
C ASP A 110 -9.49 -7.51 -9.15
N GLU A 111 -9.81 -8.77 -8.88
CA GLU A 111 -10.51 -9.64 -9.83
C GLU A 111 -11.79 -10.18 -9.19
N ARG A 112 -12.94 -9.76 -9.71
CA ARG A 112 -14.23 -10.26 -9.28
C ARG A 112 -14.44 -11.70 -9.76
N PRO A 113 -15.12 -12.56 -8.98
CA PRO A 113 -15.47 -13.91 -9.43
C PRO A 113 -16.44 -13.84 -10.63
N HIS A 114 -16.27 -14.77 -11.57
CA HIS A 114 -17.22 -14.90 -12.67
C HIS A 114 -18.53 -15.57 -12.20
N SER A 115 -19.57 -15.48 -13.03
CA SER A 115 -20.85 -16.16 -12.75
C SER A 115 -20.64 -17.68 -12.71
N GLY A 116 -21.18 -18.36 -11.69
CA GLY A 116 -21.05 -19.81 -11.51
C GLY A 116 -19.99 -20.21 -10.46
N VAL A 117 -19.14 -19.31 -10.00
CA VAL A 117 -18.25 -19.58 -8.86
C VAL A 117 -19.08 -19.80 -7.61
N LYS A 118 -18.83 -20.91 -6.93
CA LYS A 118 -19.48 -21.26 -5.64
C LYS A 118 -18.56 -21.02 -4.45
N SER A 119 -17.25 -21.12 -4.69
CA SER A 119 -16.25 -20.89 -3.67
C SER A 119 -15.02 -20.21 -4.25
N ARG A 120 -14.48 -19.25 -3.52
CA ARG A 120 -13.17 -18.63 -3.75
C ARG A 120 -12.28 -18.90 -2.56
N VAL A 121 -11.11 -19.49 -2.80
CA VAL A 121 -10.06 -19.63 -1.79
C VAL A 121 -9.09 -18.48 -1.94
N VAL A 122 -8.87 -17.76 -0.86
CA VAL A 122 -7.81 -16.77 -0.73
C VAL A 122 -6.66 -17.41 0.03
N VAL A 123 -5.50 -17.51 -0.60
CA VAL A 123 -4.28 -18.03 0.05
C VAL A 123 -3.21 -16.95 0.08
N ILE A 124 -2.73 -16.67 1.28
CA ILE A 124 -1.63 -15.75 1.53
C ILE A 124 -0.42 -16.57 1.95
N ASN A 125 0.70 -16.43 1.24
CA ASN A 125 1.92 -17.21 1.49
C ASN A 125 3.17 -16.33 1.40
N GLU A 126 4.30 -16.83 1.95
CA GLU A 126 5.60 -16.24 1.64
C GLU A 126 5.90 -16.39 0.14
N ASP A 127 6.50 -15.37 -0.48
CA ASP A 127 6.85 -15.39 -1.89
C ASP A 127 8.12 -16.23 -2.13
N VAL A 128 7.94 -17.54 -2.21
CA VAL A 128 9.01 -18.52 -2.45
C VAL A 128 8.64 -19.46 -3.60
N PRO A 129 9.63 -20.07 -4.27
CA PRO A 129 9.38 -21.02 -5.35
C PRO A 129 8.45 -22.19 -4.95
N ASN A 130 7.72 -22.71 -5.92
CA ASN A 130 6.81 -23.86 -5.82
C ASN A 130 5.47 -23.63 -5.08
N MET A 131 5.22 -22.49 -4.47
CA MET A 131 3.97 -22.28 -3.70
C MET A 131 2.72 -22.50 -4.55
N ILE A 132 2.70 -21.96 -5.77
CA ILE A 132 1.56 -22.16 -6.69
C ILE A 132 1.33 -23.65 -6.96
N ALA A 133 2.39 -24.41 -7.22
CA ALA A 133 2.29 -25.84 -7.50
C ALA A 133 1.76 -26.63 -6.29
N GLU A 134 2.25 -26.34 -5.08
CA GLU A 134 1.78 -27.02 -3.86
C GLU A 134 0.31 -26.67 -3.55
N ILE A 135 -0.09 -25.41 -3.68
CA ILE A 135 -1.47 -24.97 -3.47
C ILE A 135 -2.42 -25.66 -4.47
N THR A 136 -2.09 -25.61 -5.75
CA THR A 136 -2.95 -26.21 -6.81
C THR A 136 -2.99 -27.73 -6.73
N LYS A 137 -1.92 -28.38 -6.28
CA LYS A 137 -1.85 -29.82 -6.04
C LYS A 137 -2.83 -30.26 -4.95
N VAL A 138 -2.92 -29.54 -3.84
CA VAL A 138 -3.88 -29.85 -2.76
C VAL A 138 -5.31 -29.84 -3.30
N ILE A 139 -5.69 -28.76 -3.98
CA ILE A 139 -7.04 -28.58 -4.54
C ILE A 139 -7.34 -29.66 -5.60
N GLY A 140 -6.40 -29.87 -6.54
CA GLY A 140 -6.56 -30.87 -7.60
C GLY A 140 -6.60 -32.30 -7.08
N SER A 141 -5.83 -32.65 -6.04
CA SER A 141 -5.85 -34.00 -5.42
C SER A 141 -7.16 -34.29 -4.70
N ALA A 142 -7.89 -33.27 -4.28
CA ALA A 142 -9.24 -33.39 -3.74
C ALA A 142 -10.31 -33.52 -4.82
N GLY A 143 -9.95 -33.58 -6.10
CA GLY A 143 -10.90 -33.69 -7.23
C GLY A 143 -11.63 -32.38 -7.53
N ILE A 144 -11.17 -31.24 -6.99
CA ILE A 144 -11.80 -29.93 -7.20
C ILE A 144 -11.19 -29.28 -8.44
N ASN A 145 -12.06 -28.90 -9.38
CA ASN A 145 -11.65 -28.15 -10.57
C ASN A 145 -11.50 -26.67 -10.25
N ILE A 146 -10.35 -26.12 -10.64
CA ILE A 146 -10.07 -24.67 -10.55
C ILE A 146 -10.59 -24.02 -11.82
N SER A 147 -11.56 -23.14 -11.68
CA SER A 147 -12.15 -22.39 -12.81
C SER A 147 -11.39 -21.09 -13.10
N SER A 148 -10.76 -20.50 -12.10
CA SER A 148 -9.85 -19.34 -12.25
C SER A 148 -8.76 -19.39 -11.19
N PHE A 149 -7.56 -18.96 -11.55
CA PHE A 149 -6.44 -18.81 -10.65
C PHE A 149 -5.69 -17.51 -10.96
N SER A 150 -5.61 -16.63 -9.97
CA SER A 150 -4.87 -15.39 -10.06
C SER A 150 -3.88 -15.27 -8.91
N ASN A 151 -2.65 -14.87 -9.24
CA ASN A 151 -1.58 -14.66 -8.27
C ASN A 151 -0.90 -13.32 -8.51
N LYS A 152 -0.60 -12.63 -7.43
CA LYS A 152 0.29 -11.46 -7.40
C LYS A 152 1.26 -11.55 -6.24
N SER A 153 2.46 -11.02 -6.43
CA SER A 153 3.48 -10.92 -5.39
C SER A 153 4.01 -9.50 -5.26
N ASN A 154 4.44 -9.14 -4.06
CA ASN A 154 5.19 -7.92 -3.78
C ASN A 154 6.66 -8.20 -3.43
N GLY A 155 7.18 -9.40 -3.72
CA GLY A 155 8.53 -9.85 -3.40
C GLY A 155 8.71 -10.39 -1.98
N LYS A 156 7.65 -10.35 -1.15
CA LYS A 156 7.64 -10.91 0.21
C LYS A 156 6.45 -11.83 0.43
N ILE A 157 5.31 -11.43 -0.08
CA ILE A 157 4.02 -12.10 0.09
C ILE A 157 3.42 -12.39 -1.28
N GLY A 158 3.06 -13.65 -1.51
CA GLY A 158 2.18 -14.09 -2.58
C GLY A 158 0.73 -14.01 -2.11
N TYR A 159 -0.14 -13.44 -2.93
CA TYR A 159 -1.57 -13.35 -2.72
C TYR A 159 -2.28 -14.07 -3.87
N ASN A 160 -3.10 -15.08 -3.54
CA ASN A 160 -3.74 -15.93 -4.53
C ASN A 160 -5.24 -15.88 -4.38
N LEU A 161 -5.96 -15.74 -5.51
CA LEU A 161 -7.40 -15.94 -5.62
C LEU A 161 -7.63 -17.18 -6.48
N ILE A 162 -8.37 -18.15 -5.95
CA ILE A 162 -8.61 -19.45 -6.60
C ILE A 162 -10.10 -19.71 -6.60
N ASP A 163 -10.70 -19.73 -7.76
CA ASP A 163 -12.14 -19.91 -7.93
C ASP A 163 -12.48 -21.34 -8.32
N SER A 164 -13.59 -21.84 -7.76
CA SER A 164 -14.16 -23.13 -8.09
C SER A 164 -15.69 -23.02 -8.21
N GLU A 165 -16.25 -23.77 -9.16
CA GLU A 165 -17.69 -23.96 -9.31
C GLU A 165 -18.23 -25.03 -8.34
N SER A 166 -17.37 -25.62 -7.53
CA SER A 166 -17.70 -26.55 -6.47
C SER A 166 -17.54 -25.91 -5.09
N ALA A 167 -18.31 -26.37 -4.13
CA ALA A 167 -18.09 -25.99 -2.73
C ALA A 167 -16.76 -26.57 -2.23
N ILE A 168 -16.01 -25.77 -1.49
CA ILE A 168 -14.74 -26.16 -0.85
C ILE A 168 -14.98 -26.30 0.64
N GLY A 169 -14.70 -27.48 1.18
CA GLY A 169 -14.92 -27.80 2.58
C GLY A 169 -13.75 -27.44 3.49
N ASP A 170 -13.99 -27.54 4.79
CA ASP A 170 -13.02 -27.21 5.85
C ASP A 170 -11.77 -28.12 5.81
N ASP A 171 -11.89 -29.36 5.34
CA ASP A 171 -10.79 -30.30 5.15
C ASP A 171 -9.73 -29.76 4.18
N ILE A 172 -10.15 -29.12 3.11
CA ILE A 172 -9.24 -28.51 2.13
C ILE A 172 -8.60 -27.24 2.71
N ILE A 173 -9.38 -26.47 3.48
CA ILE A 173 -8.87 -25.28 4.19
C ILE A 173 -7.76 -25.68 5.15
N GLU A 174 -7.96 -26.78 5.90
CA GLU A 174 -6.97 -27.30 6.84
C GLU A 174 -5.72 -27.78 6.11
N LEU A 175 -5.86 -28.56 5.03
CA LEU A 175 -4.72 -29.02 4.21
C LEU A 175 -3.91 -27.86 3.65
N LEU A 176 -4.56 -26.82 3.11
CA LEU A 176 -3.89 -25.64 2.59
C LEU A 176 -3.20 -24.85 3.70
N SER A 177 -3.84 -24.72 4.86
CA SER A 177 -3.29 -23.99 6.01
C SER A 177 -2.06 -24.68 6.62
N ASN A 178 -1.94 -26.00 6.47
CA ASN A 178 -0.82 -26.78 6.94
C ASN A 178 0.36 -26.83 5.95
N LEU A 179 0.21 -26.28 4.75
CA LEU A 179 1.34 -26.18 3.81
C LEU A 179 2.43 -25.26 4.38
N PRO A 180 3.71 -25.68 4.29
CA PRO A 180 4.82 -24.82 4.67
C PRO A 180 4.75 -23.49 3.93
N LYS A 181 5.03 -22.38 4.64
CA LYS A 181 5.05 -21.02 4.06
C LYS A 181 3.68 -20.43 3.72
N VAL A 182 2.58 -21.11 3.95
CA VAL A 182 1.26 -20.53 3.94
C VAL A 182 1.06 -19.74 5.25
N ILE A 183 0.64 -18.49 5.12
CA ILE A 183 0.43 -17.57 6.25
C ILE A 183 -1.03 -17.60 6.67
N LYS A 184 -1.95 -17.59 5.69
CA LYS A 184 -3.38 -17.56 5.94
C LYS A 184 -4.16 -18.13 4.77
N VAL A 185 -5.21 -18.85 5.09
CA VAL A 185 -6.22 -19.33 4.12
C VAL A 185 -7.58 -18.80 4.55
N ARG A 186 -8.39 -18.38 3.59
CA ARG A 186 -9.78 -18.00 3.79
C ARG A 186 -10.61 -18.48 2.62
N VAL A 187 -11.80 -19.00 2.88
CA VAL A 187 -12.77 -19.35 1.85
C VAL A 187 -13.94 -18.35 1.88
N ILE A 188 -14.40 -17.97 0.72
CA ILE A 188 -15.57 -17.14 0.48
C ILE A 188 -16.55 -18.00 -0.32
N HIS A 189 -17.76 -18.18 0.18
CA HIS A 189 -18.84 -18.89 -0.50
C HIS A 189 -19.80 -17.89 -1.13
N PHE A 190 -20.27 -18.20 -2.35
CA PHE A 190 -21.21 -17.39 -3.15
C PHE A 190 -22.53 -18.10 -3.37
#